data_2466346f542026791339f0caa6dababc
#
_entry.id   2466346f542026791339f0caa6dababc
#
_cell.length_a   1.000
_cell.length_b   1.000
_cell.length_c   1.000
_cell.angle_alpha   90.00
_cell.angle_beta   90.00
_cell.angle_gamma   90.00
#
_symmetry.space_group_name_H-M   'P 1'
#
loop_
_entity.id
_entity.type
_entity.pdbx_description
1 polymer ?
#
loop_
_entity_poly.entity_id
_entity_poly.type
_entity_poly.pdbx_seq_one_letter_code
_entity_poly.pdbx_strand_id
1 'polypeptide(L)'
;MNWTQAGIGLNNRVVFSLTMFGNYLYAGTDIGVWRTSNNGAYWSLIGLNNNTIYSLGSNQSRAFAGLHTFGLFYSSGGTSWFISSLNVTNIKSIAVKGNFILAGAGNNAGVYLSNNNGNNWTATSLNNKSVYSLALNGNYAYAGTGGGVYYSLDSGYTWTRSTLNNDLVYSLAVNGNVVYAGTESNGVFLSSDNGLNWSQLNDGFPSGITIYSLYLYKNYVYAGASLNGVYRRPVLQLPVTLNQKIFIQGFYNPDTDAMVSDTVSVYLRNTSPPYEIIDFATGVVDLSGQGSFEFLNAVNGIDYYIQLEHRNSIETWSKTPQQFTASMLSYDFTTANTQAFGDNMANIDASPVIFGIYSGDENQNGIVDLTDVVNVSNAASIFTNGYISADMNGDNITDLSDIVITSNNASAFVAVVIP
;
A
#
# COMPACT_ATOMS: atom_id res chain seq x y z
N MET A 1 22.73 17.45 -4.88
CA MET A 1 21.98 18.38 -4.00
C MET A 1 22.69 18.43 -2.66
N ASN A 2 22.93 19.60 -2.13
CA ASN A 2 23.59 19.77 -0.84
C ASN A 2 22.55 19.96 0.26
N TRP A 3 22.85 19.50 1.47
CA TRP A 3 22.08 19.85 2.66
C TRP A 3 22.29 21.34 2.97
N THR A 4 21.20 22.08 3.14
CA THR A 4 21.24 23.45 3.63
C THR A 4 20.57 23.51 5.00
N GLN A 5 21.14 24.31 5.89
CA GLN A 5 20.53 24.49 7.21
C GLN A 5 19.14 25.13 7.03
N ALA A 6 18.11 24.43 7.48
CA ALA A 6 16.76 24.95 7.50
C ALA A 6 16.57 25.78 8.77
N GLY A 7 16.55 27.10 8.59
CA GLY A 7 15.85 27.87 9.54
C GLY A 7 16.56 28.80 10.46
N ILE A 8 16.35 30.07 10.18
CA ILE A 8 16.44 31.13 11.19
C ILE A 8 15.41 30.86 12.28
N GLY A 9 15.85 30.83 13.54
CA GLY A 9 15.00 30.62 14.72
C GLY A 9 15.27 29.32 15.47
N LEU A 10 15.54 28.21 14.78
CA LEU A 10 15.88 26.92 15.41
C LEU A 10 17.39 26.74 15.68
N ASN A 11 18.20 27.77 15.47
CA ASN A 11 19.64 27.71 15.69
C ASN A 11 19.96 27.28 17.12
N ASN A 12 20.85 26.30 17.27
CA ASN A 12 21.27 25.76 18.57
C ASN A 12 20.14 25.06 19.36
N ARG A 13 19.11 24.51 18.69
CA ARG A 13 18.07 23.70 19.29
C ARG A 13 18.23 22.23 18.95
N VAL A 14 17.92 21.38 19.93
CA VAL A 14 17.75 19.95 19.67
C VAL A 14 16.31 19.75 19.22
N VAL A 15 16.14 19.21 18.01
CA VAL A 15 14.81 18.87 17.46
C VAL A 15 14.60 17.37 17.64
N PHE A 16 13.57 17.00 18.40
CA PHE A 16 13.24 15.60 18.69
C PHE A 16 12.18 15.03 17.75
N SER A 17 11.27 15.88 17.27
CA SER A 17 10.15 15.44 16.44
C SER A 17 9.65 16.54 15.52
N LEU A 18 9.08 16.11 14.39
CA LEU A 18 8.41 16.97 13.40
C LEU A 18 7.03 16.43 13.11
N THR A 19 6.06 17.33 12.89
CA THR A 19 4.72 16.97 12.38
C THR A 19 4.11 18.10 11.58
N MET A 20 3.23 17.75 10.64
CA MET A 20 2.41 18.74 9.93
C MET A 20 1.07 18.91 10.65
N PHE A 21 0.60 20.15 10.84
CA PHE A 21 -0.77 20.43 11.27
C PHE A 21 -1.31 21.65 10.52
N GLY A 22 -2.40 21.47 9.78
CA GLY A 22 -2.83 22.45 8.79
C GLY A 22 -1.71 22.69 7.76
N ASN A 23 -1.46 23.96 7.46
CA ASN A 23 -0.42 24.38 6.49
C ASN A 23 0.95 24.66 7.15
N TYR A 24 1.16 24.20 8.38
CA TYR A 24 2.37 24.48 9.14
C TYR A 24 3.14 23.20 9.46
N LEU A 25 4.46 23.28 9.38
CA LEU A 25 5.35 22.27 9.94
C LEU A 25 5.72 22.68 11.39
N TYR A 26 5.57 21.74 12.32
CA TYR A 26 5.88 21.91 13.72
C TYR A 26 7.12 21.13 14.11
N ALA A 27 7.93 21.70 14.99
CA ALA A 27 9.11 21.07 15.59
C ALA A 27 8.98 21.04 17.12
N GLY A 28 9.09 19.85 17.69
CA GLY A 28 9.26 19.63 19.12
C GLY A 28 10.73 19.68 19.49
N THR A 29 11.09 20.56 20.42
CA THR A 29 12.47 20.87 20.77
C THR A 29 12.75 20.73 22.28
N ASP A 30 13.99 20.99 22.65
CA ASP A 30 14.46 21.06 24.03
C ASP A 30 13.79 22.18 24.85
N ILE A 31 13.18 23.19 24.22
CA ILE A 31 12.61 24.36 24.91
C ILE A 31 11.16 24.71 24.50
N GLY A 32 10.47 23.84 23.79
CA GLY A 32 9.08 24.08 23.41
C GLY A 32 8.73 23.66 21.98
N VAL A 33 7.56 24.10 21.53
CA VAL A 33 7.06 23.85 20.18
C VAL A 33 7.30 25.05 19.28
N TRP A 34 7.94 24.80 18.14
CA TRP A 34 8.21 25.78 17.10
C TRP A 34 7.39 25.45 15.86
N ARG A 35 7.11 26.44 15.03
CA ARG A 35 6.45 26.22 13.73
C ARG A 35 7.00 27.10 12.62
N THR A 36 6.83 26.62 11.38
CA THR A 36 7.11 27.34 10.15
C THR A 36 5.94 27.24 9.18
N SER A 37 5.75 28.27 8.34
CA SER A 37 4.82 28.29 7.19
C SER A 37 5.51 28.42 5.86
N ASN A 38 6.86 28.49 5.84
CA ASN A 38 7.67 28.78 4.65
C ASN A 38 8.77 27.71 4.44
N ASN A 39 8.39 26.44 4.56
CA ASN A 39 9.26 25.28 4.34
C ASN A 39 10.55 25.32 5.16
N GLY A 40 10.48 25.82 6.40
CA GLY A 40 11.62 25.84 7.30
C GLY A 40 12.55 27.05 7.16
N ALA A 41 12.26 28.02 6.29
CA ALA A 41 13.11 29.20 6.15
C ALA A 41 13.14 30.05 7.42
N TYR A 42 12.01 30.17 8.14
CA TYR A 42 11.91 30.85 9.42
C TYR A 42 11.02 30.06 10.39
N TRP A 43 11.45 29.97 11.65
CA TRP A 43 10.73 29.27 12.71
C TRP A 43 10.40 30.21 13.86
N SER A 44 9.20 30.08 14.42
CA SER A 44 8.73 30.83 15.58
C SER A 44 8.38 29.89 16.72
N LEU A 45 8.83 30.20 17.93
CA LEU A 45 8.38 29.54 19.15
C LEU A 45 6.91 29.91 19.43
N ILE A 46 6.05 28.90 19.54
CA ILE A 46 4.60 29.11 19.59
C ILE A 46 3.95 28.56 20.87
N GLY A 47 4.72 28.01 21.79
CA GLY A 47 4.20 27.56 23.07
C GLY A 47 4.99 26.44 23.72
N LEU A 48 4.51 26.06 24.92
CA LEU A 48 5.14 25.09 25.80
C LEU A 48 6.59 25.45 26.13
N ASN A 49 6.85 26.74 26.30
CA ASN A 49 8.18 27.30 26.52
C ASN A 49 8.88 26.64 27.73
N ASN A 50 10.18 26.45 27.64
CA ASN A 50 11.01 25.81 28.65
C ASN A 50 10.66 24.35 28.99
N ASN A 51 9.96 23.67 28.05
CA ASN A 51 9.67 22.26 28.17
C ASN A 51 10.31 21.48 27.04
N THR A 52 10.87 20.31 27.35
CA THR A 52 11.35 19.37 26.33
C THR A 52 10.18 18.61 25.73
N ILE A 53 10.02 18.73 24.41
CA ILE A 53 8.96 18.09 23.62
C ILE A 53 9.59 16.90 22.86
N TYR A 54 9.37 15.70 23.35
CA TYR A 54 9.94 14.49 22.75
C TYR A 54 9.19 14.03 21.49
N SER A 55 7.88 14.22 21.46
CA SER A 55 7.04 13.72 20.39
C SER A 55 5.95 14.70 19.99
N LEU A 56 5.67 14.75 18.71
CA LEU A 56 4.54 15.47 18.12
C LEU A 56 3.72 14.48 17.28
N GLY A 57 2.42 14.68 17.26
CA GLY A 57 1.50 13.99 16.38
C GLY A 57 0.32 14.90 16.04
N SER A 58 -0.37 14.62 14.94
CA SER A 58 -1.52 15.44 14.55
C SER A 58 -2.54 14.65 13.74
N ASN A 59 -3.76 15.14 13.73
CA ASN A 59 -4.81 14.83 12.78
C ASN A 59 -5.38 16.13 12.19
N GLN A 60 -6.49 16.05 11.49
CA GLN A 60 -7.11 17.22 10.87
C GLN A 60 -7.61 18.28 11.89
N SER A 61 -7.88 17.89 13.14
CA SER A 61 -8.52 18.75 14.14
C SER A 61 -7.64 19.14 15.32
N ARG A 62 -6.57 18.39 15.59
CA ARG A 62 -5.67 18.62 16.74
C ARG A 62 -4.22 18.27 16.43
N ALA A 63 -3.33 19.07 17.02
CA ALA A 63 -1.93 18.72 17.22
C ALA A 63 -1.74 18.26 18.67
N PHE A 64 -0.86 17.29 18.88
CA PHE A 64 -0.50 16.71 20.19
C PHE A 64 1.00 16.86 20.41
N ALA A 65 1.38 17.16 21.65
CA ALA A 65 2.76 17.30 22.10
C ALA A 65 3.02 16.45 23.34
N GLY A 66 3.94 15.53 23.27
CA GLY A 66 4.40 14.71 24.37
C GLY A 66 5.61 15.33 25.05
N LEU A 67 5.48 15.65 26.33
CA LEU A 67 6.49 16.32 27.13
C LEU A 67 7.26 15.34 28.03
N HIS A 68 8.47 15.74 28.38
CA HIS A 68 9.27 15.01 29.36
C HIS A 68 8.65 15.00 30.76
N THR A 69 8.24 16.17 31.26
CA THR A 69 7.82 16.36 32.67
C THR A 69 6.32 16.40 32.86
N PHE A 70 5.54 16.96 31.94
CA PHE A 70 4.15 17.31 32.18
C PHE A 70 3.13 16.46 31.38
N GLY A 71 3.56 15.38 30.74
CA GLY A 71 2.67 14.46 30.01
C GLY A 71 2.32 14.94 28.62
N LEU A 72 1.03 14.87 28.27
CA LEU A 72 0.52 15.16 26.93
C LEU A 72 -0.25 16.47 26.90
N PHE A 73 0.04 17.29 25.89
CA PHE A 73 -0.71 18.51 25.56
C PHE A 73 -1.35 18.39 24.18
N TYR A 74 -2.41 19.14 23.94
CA TYR A 74 -3.04 19.24 22.63
C TYR A 74 -3.36 20.69 22.27
N SER A 75 -3.49 20.96 20.97
CA SER A 75 -3.92 22.25 20.43
C SER A 75 -4.86 22.03 19.25
N SER A 76 -6.01 22.73 19.25
CA SER A 76 -6.97 22.72 18.13
C SER A 76 -6.69 23.80 17.08
N GLY A 77 -5.97 24.86 17.45
CA GLY A 77 -5.59 25.97 16.55
C GLY A 77 -4.11 26.06 16.27
N GLY A 78 -3.30 25.17 16.86
CA GLY A 78 -1.86 25.09 16.65
C GLY A 78 -1.02 26.14 17.37
N THR A 79 -1.62 27.03 18.19
CA THR A 79 -0.90 28.08 18.94
C THR A 79 -1.16 28.06 20.43
N SER A 80 -2.38 27.72 20.85
CA SER A 80 -2.74 27.59 22.26
C SER A 80 -2.73 26.11 22.63
N TRP A 81 -1.97 25.75 23.68
CA TRP A 81 -1.77 24.40 24.13
C TRP A 81 -2.46 24.14 25.47
N PHE A 82 -3.21 23.05 25.55
CA PHE A 82 -3.96 22.65 26.73
C PHE A 82 -3.48 21.29 27.22
N ILE A 83 -3.41 21.09 28.52
CA ILE A 83 -3.06 19.82 29.10
C ILE A 83 -4.15 18.77 28.81
N SER A 84 -3.76 17.59 28.40
CA SER A 84 -4.65 16.46 28.20
C SER A 84 -5.04 15.83 29.55
N SER A 85 -6.15 15.08 29.55
CA SER A 85 -6.53 14.23 30.70
C SER A 85 -5.58 13.05 30.95
N LEU A 86 -4.61 12.81 30.06
CA LEU A 86 -3.57 11.80 30.26
C LEU A 86 -2.56 12.27 31.29
N ASN A 87 -2.70 11.81 32.51
CA ASN A 87 -1.83 12.18 33.66
C ASN A 87 -0.63 11.21 33.77
N VAL A 88 0.19 11.14 32.71
CA VAL A 88 1.41 10.33 32.66
C VAL A 88 2.52 11.16 32.06
N THR A 89 3.68 11.18 32.70
CA THR A 89 4.85 11.95 32.24
C THR A 89 5.70 11.20 31.22
N ASN A 90 6.66 11.91 30.63
CA ASN A 90 7.67 11.35 29.74
C ASN A 90 7.06 10.66 28.48
N ILE A 91 6.16 11.37 27.79
CA ILE A 91 5.56 10.85 26.54
C ILE A 91 6.57 10.95 25.41
N LYS A 92 7.17 9.81 25.07
CA LYS A 92 8.26 9.69 24.10
C LYS A 92 7.79 9.50 22.65
N SER A 93 6.58 8.97 22.46
CA SER A 93 6.05 8.69 21.13
C SER A 93 4.53 8.89 21.09
N ILE A 94 4.06 9.36 19.93
CA ILE A 94 2.64 9.56 19.63
C ILE A 94 2.38 9.01 18.24
N ALA A 95 1.38 8.13 18.09
CA ALA A 95 0.88 7.69 16.81
C ALA A 95 -0.59 8.06 16.67
N VAL A 96 -0.97 8.64 15.52
CA VAL A 96 -2.31 9.21 15.30
C VAL A 96 -2.91 8.65 14.01
N LYS A 97 -4.16 8.16 14.10
CA LYS A 97 -4.96 7.74 12.95
C LYS A 97 -6.42 8.23 13.15
N GLY A 98 -6.75 9.33 12.49
CA GLY A 98 -8.06 9.99 12.73
C GLY A 98 -8.25 10.37 14.20
N ASN A 99 -9.34 9.91 14.81
CA ASN A 99 -9.63 10.15 16.24
C ASN A 99 -8.94 9.14 17.18
N PHE A 100 -8.25 8.15 16.62
CA PHE A 100 -7.56 7.12 17.36
C PHE A 100 -6.10 7.54 17.59
N ILE A 101 -5.65 7.53 18.84
CA ILE A 101 -4.34 8.02 19.23
C ILE A 101 -3.71 7.04 20.22
N LEU A 102 -2.45 6.71 19.98
CA LEU A 102 -1.61 6.02 20.94
C LEU A 102 -0.55 6.97 21.49
N ALA A 103 -0.32 6.91 22.79
CA ALA A 103 0.74 7.63 23.49
C ALA A 103 1.64 6.63 24.21
N GLY A 104 2.91 6.59 23.84
CA GLY A 104 3.93 5.75 24.43
C GLY A 104 4.73 6.53 25.47
N ALA A 105 4.74 6.04 26.70
CA ALA A 105 5.41 6.68 27.83
C ALA A 105 6.72 5.96 28.18
N GLY A 106 7.69 6.75 28.62
CA GLY A 106 8.93 6.25 29.25
C GLY A 106 8.69 5.78 30.69
N ASN A 107 9.79 5.57 31.43
CA ASN A 107 9.74 5.20 32.86
C ASN A 107 8.88 3.95 33.14
N ASN A 108 8.83 3.02 32.16
CA ASN A 108 8.03 1.79 32.20
C ASN A 108 6.53 2.02 32.38
N ALA A 109 5.98 3.15 31.92
CA ALA A 109 4.57 3.47 32.04
C ALA A 109 3.72 2.90 30.89
N GLY A 110 4.34 2.43 29.78
CA GLY A 110 3.68 1.69 28.72
C GLY A 110 2.95 2.53 27.68
N VAL A 111 1.88 1.95 27.13
CA VAL A 111 1.05 2.57 26.08
C VAL A 111 -0.33 2.93 26.60
N TYR A 112 -0.76 4.12 26.26
CA TYR A 112 -2.12 4.62 26.50
C TYR A 112 -2.84 4.86 25.17
N LEU A 113 -4.14 4.60 25.16
CA LEU A 113 -4.99 4.67 23.99
C LEU A 113 -6.13 5.67 24.21
N SER A 114 -6.40 6.48 23.20
CA SER A 114 -7.62 7.27 23.08
C SER A 114 -8.31 6.95 21.75
N ASN A 115 -9.62 6.70 21.77
CA ASN A 115 -10.47 6.52 20.59
C ASN A 115 -11.38 7.73 20.31
N ASN A 116 -11.23 8.80 21.08
CA ASN A 116 -12.07 9.99 21.01
C ASN A 116 -11.26 11.28 20.94
N ASN A 117 -10.23 11.26 20.08
CA ASN A 117 -9.39 12.42 19.77
C ASN A 117 -8.65 13.01 20.99
N GLY A 118 -8.18 12.15 21.91
CA GLY A 118 -7.42 12.55 23.10
C GLY A 118 -8.26 13.12 24.25
N ASN A 119 -9.59 13.02 24.20
CA ASN A 119 -10.44 13.50 25.31
C ASN A 119 -10.35 12.58 26.53
N ASN A 120 -10.33 11.26 26.33
CA ASN A 120 -10.15 10.27 27.38
C ASN A 120 -9.06 9.27 26.98
N TRP A 121 -8.40 8.70 27.99
CA TRP A 121 -7.31 7.77 27.81
C TRP A 121 -7.49 6.51 28.65
N THR A 122 -7.12 5.38 28.11
CA THR A 122 -7.13 4.08 28.78
C THR A 122 -5.74 3.46 28.68
N ALA A 123 -5.21 2.92 29.77
CA ALA A 123 -4.00 2.11 29.74
C ALA A 123 -4.26 0.81 28.98
N THR A 124 -3.32 0.42 28.14
CA THR A 124 -3.40 -0.84 27.38
C THR A 124 -2.74 -1.99 28.13
N SER A 125 -2.75 -3.20 27.57
CA SER A 125 -2.05 -4.35 28.20
C SER A 125 -0.52 -4.18 28.25
N LEU A 126 0.07 -3.31 27.42
CA LEU A 126 1.49 -2.95 27.49
C LEU A 126 1.68 -1.79 28.45
N ASN A 127 1.75 -2.06 29.74
CA ASN A 127 1.76 -1.09 30.83
C ASN A 127 3.00 -1.10 31.74
N ASN A 128 4.03 -1.85 31.36
CA ASN A 128 5.24 -2.05 32.17
C ASN A 128 6.55 -1.94 31.38
N LYS A 129 6.54 -1.21 30.26
CA LYS A 129 7.71 -0.99 29.39
C LYS A 129 7.88 0.49 29.08
N SER A 130 9.11 0.94 28.93
CA SER A 130 9.42 2.22 28.32
C SER A 130 9.23 2.13 26.81
N VAL A 131 8.37 2.96 26.24
CA VAL A 131 8.01 2.97 24.82
C VAL A 131 8.66 4.16 24.14
N TYR A 132 9.54 3.90 23.18
CA TYR A 132 10.33 4.91 22.46
C TYR A 132 9.72 5.29 21.12
N SER A 133 9.06 4.35 20.48
CA SER A 133 8.39 4.57 19.19
C SER A 133 7.08 3.82 19.09
N LEU A 134 6.13 4.39 18.35
CA LEU A 134 4.84 3.82 18.02
C LEU A 134 4.58 3.97 16.53
N ALA A 135 3.98 2.96 15.91
CA ALA A 135 3.50 3.01 14.54
C ALA A 135 2.12 2.34 14.43
N LEU A 136 1.29 2.84 13.50
CA LEU A 136 -0.06 2.33 13.21
C LEU A 136 -0.17 1.98 11.73
N ASN A 137 -0.76 0.83 11.42
CA ASN A 137 -1.06 0.39 10.07
C ASN A 137 -2.35 -0.47 10.05
N GLY A 138 -3.45 0.08 9.53
CA GLY A 138 -4.73 -0.60 9.59
C GLY A 138 -5.16 -0.85 11.04
N ASN A 139 -5.40 -2.11 11.39
CA ASN A 139 -5.68 -2.58 12.75
C ASN A 139 -4.41 -3.01 13.50
N TYR A 140 -3.26 -2.97 12.84
CA TYR A 140 -1.98 -3.29 13.47
C TYR A 140 -1.43 -2.06 14.18
N ALA A 141 -0.85 -2.29 15.36
CA ALA A 141 -0.04 -1.30 16.04
C ALA A 141 1.29 -1.92 16.49
N TYR A 142 2.34 -1.11 16.52
CA TYR A 142 3.69 -1.54 16.88
C TYR A 142 4.28 -0.60 17.91
N ALA A 143 4.95 -1.17 18.91
CA ALA A 143 5.64 -0.41 19.95
C ALA A 143 7.11 -0.86 20.05
N GLY A 144 8.02 0.06 19.80
CA GLY A 144 9.46 -0.10 20.06
C GLY A 144 9.76 0.24 21.50
N THR A 145 10.34 -0.71 22.21
CA THR A 145 10.58 -0.63 23.66
C THR A 145 12.04 -0.84 24.04
N GLY A 146 12.37 -0.68 25.31
CA GLY A 146 13.69 -1.05 25.85
C GLY A 146 13.96 -2.56 25.89
N GLY A 147 13.02 -3.38 25.45
CA GLY A 147 13.13 -4.85 25.41
C GLY A 147 12.55 -5.44 24.12
N GLY A 148 12.72 -4.76 22.99
CA GLY A 148 12.30 -5.20 21.67
C GLY A 148 11.00 -4.59 21.19
N VAL A 149 10.40 -5.24 20.19
CA VAL A 149 9.13 -4.83 19.57
C VAL A 149 7.98 -5.60 20.17
N TYR A 150 6.89 -4.89 20.44
CA TYR A 150 5.57 -5.44 20.70
C TYR A 150 4.64 -5.09 19.52
N TYR A 151 3.77 -6.01 19.15
CA TYR A 151 2.74 -5.79 18.13
C TYR A 151 1.35 -6.03 18.69
N SER A 152 0.37 -5.42 18.07
CA SER A 152 -1.06 -5.53 18.38
C SER A 152 -1.84 -5.80 17.09
N LEU A 153 -2.86 -6.65 17.16
CA LEU A 153 -3.79 -6.97 16.06
C LEU A 153 -5.14 -6.25 16.21
N ASP A 154 -5.34 -5.53 17.32
CA ASP A 154 -6.57 -4.87 17.71
C ASP A 154 -6.38 -3.36 17.95
N SER A 155 -5.56 -2.74 17.10
CA SER A 155 -5.28 -1.29 17.14
C SER A 155 -4.61 -0.81 18.45
N GLY A 156 -3.96 -1.69 19.21
CA GLY A 156 -3.20 -1.32 20.39
C GLY A 156 -3.94 -1.51 21.72
N TYR A 157 -5.08 -2.19 21.76
CA TYR A 157 -5.72 -2.56 23.02
C TYR A 157 -4.95 -3.67 23.72
N THR A 158 -4.56 -4.72 22.98
CA THR A 158 -3.74 -5.81 23.50
C THR A 158 -2.43 -5.93 22.73
N TRP A 159 -1.36 -6.33 23.45
CA TRP A 159 -0.02 -6.35 22.91
C TRP A 159 0.66 -7.68 23.14
N THR A 160 1.32 -8.18 22.10
CA THR A 160 2.11 -9.42 22.12
C THR A 160 3.56 -9.08 21.80
N ARG A 161 4.50 -9.74 22.49
CA ARG A 161 5.93 -9.57 22.26
C ARG A 161 6.34 -10.31 20.99
N SER A 162 7.09 -9.65 20.12
CA SER A 162 7.61 -10.26 18.88
C SER A 162 8.91 -11.04 19.11
N THR A 163 9.46 -11.65 18.04
CA THR A 163 10.77 -12.33 18.11
C THR A 163 11.94 -11.36 18.25
N LEU A 164 11.80 -10.08 17.86
CA LEU A 164 12.77 -9.03 18.19
C LEU A 164 12.53 -8.58 19.64
N ASN A 165 13.21 -9.22 20.59
CA ASN A 165 12.85 -9.14 22.00
C ASN A 165 13.97 -8.75 22.97
N ASN A 166 15.18 -8.44 22.50
CA ASN A 166 16.33 -8.11 23.36
C ASN A 166 17.00 -6.78 23.05
N ASP A 167 16.54 -6.06 22.02
CA ASP A 167 17.13 -4.80 21.59
C ASP A 167 16.30 -3.60 22.07
N LEU A 168 16.99 -2.50 22.38
CA LEU A 168 16.32 -1.22 22.55
C LEU A 168 15.95 -0.67 21.17
N VAL A 169 14.65 -0.46 20.92
CA VAL A 169 14.10 -0.01 19.65
C VAL A 169 13.72 1.46 19.73
N TYR A 170 14.48 2.31 19.02
CA TYR A 170 14.25 3.77 19.01
C TYR A 170 13.22 4.23 18.00
N SER A 171 13.11 3.52 16.88
CA SER A 171 12.25 3.94 15.78
C SER A 171 11.61 2.77 15.05
N LEU A 172 10.40 3.00 14.53
CA LEU A 172 9.63 2.07 13.71
C LEU A 172 9.15 2.78 12.45
N ALA A 173 9.18 2.10 11.31
CA ALA A 173 8.57 2.55 10.07
C ALA A 173 7.82 1.38 9.43
N VAL A 174 6.63 1.63 8.86
CA VAL A 174 5.73 0.58 8.37
C VAL A 174 5.30 0.87 6.94
N ASN A 175 5.38 -0.15 6.06
CA ASN A 175 4.90 -0.13 4.70
C ASN A 175 4.14 -1.44 4.40
N GLY A 176 2.81 -1.38 4.40
CA GLY A 176 1.99 -2.59 4.31
C GLY A 176 2.29 -3.57 5.46
N ASN A 177 2.59 -4.82 5.13
CA ASN A 177 2.98 -5.84 6.10
C ASN A 177 4.48 -5.84 6.45
N VAL A 178 5.25 -4.95 5.83
CA VAL A 178 6.69 -4.78 6.10
C VAL A 178 6.89 -3.76 7.21
N VAL A 179 7.63 -4.15 8.25
CA VAL A 179 7.95 -3.30 9.40
C VAL A 179 9.47 -3.22 9.56
N TYR A 180 9.98 -2.02 9.70
CA TYR A 180 11.40 -1.73 9.99
C TYR A 180 11.53 -1.27 11.43
N ALA A 181 12.56 -1.77 12.14
CA ALA A 181 12.91 -1.35 13.50
C ALA A 181 14.36 -0.87 13.56
N GLY A 182 14.56 0.36 13.97
CA GLY A 182 15.89 0.92 14.25
C GLY A 182 16.26 0.73 15.71
N THR A 183 17.42 0.12 15.94
CA THR A 183 17.85 -0.34 17.27
C THR A 183 19.10 0.35 17.78
N GLU A 184 19.35 0.21 19.07
CA GLU A 184 20.62 0.57 19.70
C GLU A 184 21.68 -0.50 19.37
N SER A 185 22.76 -0.08 18.71
CA SER A 185 23.97 -0.89 18.45
C SER A 185 23.80 -2.09 17.49
N ASN A 186 22.57 -2.47 17.10
CA ASN A 186 22.31 -3.61 16.21
C ASN A 186 21.72 -3.21 14.85
N GLY A 187 21.71 -1.91 14.53
CA GLY A 187 21.26 -1.40 13.22
C GLY A 187 19.77 -1.51 13.00
N VAL A 188 19.40 -1.95 11.81
CA VAL A 188 18.01 -2.10 11.37
C VAL A 188 17.59 -3.57 11.34
N PHE A 189 16.41 -3.85 11.85
CA PHE A 189 15.70 -5.12 11.66
C PHE A 189 14.50 -4.93 10.75
N LEU A 190 14.18 -5.99 10.02
CA LEU A 190 13.07 -6.08 9.08
C LEU A 190 12.15 -7.23 9.47
N SER A 191 10.85 -6.97 9.47
CA SER A 191 9.80 -7.98 9.44
C SER A 191 9.01 -7.86 8.14
N SER A 192 8.68 -8.98 7.51
CA SER A 192 7.82 -9.05 6.32
C SER A 192 6.46 -9.68 6.61
N ASP A 193 6.15 -9.93 7.88
CA ASP A 193 4.97 -10.64 8.36
C ASP A 193 4.23 -9.90 9.49
N ASN A 194 4.05 -8.58 9.32
CA ASN A 194 3.37 -7.71 10.30
C ASN A 194 4.02 -7.70 11.69
N GLY A 195 5.35 -7.78 11.77
CA GLY A 195 6.07 -7.64 13.03
C GLY A 195 6.16 -8.90 13.88
N LEU A 196 5.76 -10.07 13.35
CA LEU A 196 5.85 -11.33 14.09
C LEU A 196 7.29 -11.83 14.17
N ASN A 197 7.95 -11.97 13.01
CA ASN A 197 9.33 -12.43 12.90
C ASN A 197 10.24 -11.34 12.33
N TRP A 198 11.48 -11.32 12.80
CA TRP A 198 12.44 -10.27 12.46
C TRP A 198 13.77 -10.86 12.01
N SER A 199 14.35 -10.24 10.98
CA SER A 199 15.70 -10.50 10.49
C SER A 199 16.51 -9.21 10.47
N GLN A 200 17.81 -9.32 10.68
CA GLN A 200 18.72 -8.19 10.64
C GLN A 200 18.96 -7.73 9.19
N LEU A 201 18.99 -6.41 8.97
CA LEU A 201 19.09 -5.78 7.65
C LEU A 201 20.24 -4.76 7.64
N ASN A 202 21.47 -5.21 7.82
CA ASN A 202 22.63 -4.35 8.11
C ASN A 202 23.65 -4.23 6.99
N ASP A 203 23.38 -4.76 5.80
CA ASP A 203 24.30 -4.63 4.65
C ASP A 203 24.60 -3.15 4.37
N GLY A 204 25.87 -2.77 4.44
CA GLY A 204 26.32 -1.39 4.25
C GLY A 204 26.39 -0.54 5.52
N PHE A 205 25.98 -1.07 6.68
CA PHE A 205 26.19 -0.40 7.96
C PHE A 205 27.50 -0.83 8.65
N PRO A 206 28.21 0.08 9.34
CA PRO A 206 29.28 -0.32 10.25
C PRO A 206 28.71 -1.09 11.46
N SER A 207 29.53 -1.97 12.05
CA SER A 207 29.14 -2.69 13.26
C SER A 207 28.88 -1.74 14.44
N GLY A 208 27.93 -2.08 15.30
CA GLY A 208 27.60 -1.30 16.48
C GLY A 208 26.86 0.01 16.21
N ILE A 209 26.28 0.17 15.03
CA ILE A 209 25.56 1.39 14.66
C ILE A 209 24.21 1.48 15.39
N THR A 210 23.91 2.65 15.95
CA THR A 210 22.60 2.98 16.51
C THR A 210 21.76 3.72 15.48
N ILE A 211 20.50 3.30 15.30
CA ILE A 211 19.53 3.94 14.41
C ILE A 211 18.48 4.66 15.25
N TYR A 212 18.55 5.98 15.26
CA TYR A 212 17.65 6.83 16.04
C TYR A 212 16.32 7.11 15.38
N SER A 213 16.29 7.13 14.03
CA SER A 213 15.09 7.45 13.27
C SER A 213 15.01 6.65 11.98
N LEU A 214 13.79 6.24 11.63
CA LEU A 214 13.44 5.64 10.34
C LEU A 214 12.33 6.45 9.70
N TYR A 215 12.42 6.66 8.40
CA TYR A 215 11.40 7.36 7.64
C TYR A 215 11.23 6.75 6.25
N LEU A 216 9.99 6.53 5.86
CA LEU A 216 9.64 6.01 4.54
C LEU A 216 9.26 7.17 3.63
N TYR A 217 9.93 7.25 2.49
CA TYR A 217 9.61 8.26 1.48
C TYR A 217 9.79 7.68 0.09
N LYS A 218 8.73 7.72 -0.73
CA LYS A 218 8.68 7.03 -2.00
C LYS A 218 9.07 5.55 -1.81
N ASN A 219 9.97 5.04 -2.65
CA ASN A 219 10.43 3.65 -2.61
C ASN A 219 11.70 3.46 -1.77
N TYR A 220 11.93 4.30 -0.74
CA TYR A 220 13.11 4.21 0.13
C TYR A 220 12.76 4.27 1.61
N VAL A 221 13.45 3.46 2.41
CA VAL A 221 13.58 3.67 3.85
C VAL A 221 14.87 4.47 4.10
N TYR A 222 14.77 5.52 4.89
CA TYR A 222 15.86 6.37 5.35
C TYR A 222 16.13 6.07 6.82
N ALA A 223 17.39 5.95 7.19
CA ALA A 223 17.83 5.68 8.55
C ALA A 223 18.77 6.79 9.03
N GLY A 224 18.35 7.54 10.04
CA GLY A 224 19.19 8.49 10.75
C GLY A 224 20.03 7.75 11.82
N ALA A 225 21.35 7.74 11.66
CA ALA A 225 22.24 6.91 12.41
C ALA A 225 23.19 7.71 13.32
N SER A 226 23.74 7.07 14.34
CA SER A 226 24.74 7.64 15.27
C SER A 226 26.06 8.00 14.60
N LEU A 227 26.38 7.33 13.50
CA LEU A 227 27.60 7.53 12.73
C LEU A 227 27.28 7.78 11.27
N ASN A 228 28.05 8.66 10.61
CA ASN A 228 28.02 8.95 9.19
C ASN A 228 26.67 9.50 8.64
N GLY A 229 25.76 9.97 9.51
CA GLY A 229 24.58 10.74 9.13
C GLY A 229 23.36 9.89 8.72
N VAL A 230 22.93 9.99 7.48
CA VAL A 230 21.70 9.36 7.00
C VAL A 230 22.01 8.33 5.92
N TYR A 231 21.53 7.14 6.10
CA TYR A 231 21.55 6.05 5.13
C TYR A 231 20.19 5.91 4.43
N ARG A 232 20.17 5.34 3.23
CA ARG A 232 18.94 4.96 2.56
C ARG A 232 19.08 3.61 1.87
N ARG A 233 17.97 2.90 1.79
CA ARG A 233 17.83 1.63 1.08
C ARG A 233 16.49 1.59 0.37
N PRO A 234 16.33 0.91 -0.79
CA PRO A 234 15.01 0.60 -1.34
C PRO A 234 14.15 -0.13 -0.32
N VAL A 235 12.87 0.21 -0.25
CA VAL A 235 11.89 -0.50 0.58
C VAL A 235 11.76 -1.92 0.05
N LEU A 236 11.71 -2.92 0.92
CA LEU A 236 11.31 -4.26 0.54
C LEU A 236 9.83 -4.20 0.14
N GLN A 237 9.57 -4.39 -1.13
CA GLN A 237 8.22 -4.59 -1.64
C GLN A 237 7.95 -6.09 -1.69
N LEU A 238 6.94 -6.54 -0.96
CA LEU A 238 6.40 -7.87 -1.13
C LEU A 238 5.36 -7.81 -2.25
N PRO A 239 5.31 -8.83 -3.12
CA PRO A 239 4.30 -8.86 -4.16
C PRO A 239 2.89 -8.84 -3.55
N VAL A 240 1.98 -8.18 -4.22
CA VAL A 240 0.55 -8.33 -3.98
C VAL A 240 -0.01 -9.28 -5.03
N THR A 241 -0.98 -10.10 -4.66
CA THR A 241 -1.54 -11.15 -5.52
C THR A 241 -2.97 -10.82 -5.92
N LEU A 242 -3.23 -10.80 -7.23
CA LEU A 242 -4.57 -10.78 -7.80
C LEU A 242 -4.98 -12.21 -8.17
N ASN A 243 -6.03 -12.72 -7.55
CA ASN A 243 -6.73 -13.92 -7.98
C ASN A 243 -7.94 -13.46 -8.80
N GLN A 244 -7.94 -13.80 -10.08
CA GLN A 244 -9.06 -13.41 -10.96
C GLN A 244 -9.69 -14.62 -11.62
N LYS A 245 -10.98 -14.49 -11.94
CA LYS A 245 -11.70 -15.43 -12.77
C LYS A 245 -12.16 -14.73 -14.04
N ILE A 246 -11.78 -15.30 -15.18
CA ILE A 246 -12.18 -14.84 -16.52
C ILE A 246 -12.46 -16.05 -17.41
N PHE A 247 -13.38 -15.88 -18.34
CA PHE A 247 -13.49 -16.75 -19.49
C PHE A 247 -13.27 -15.94 -20.78
N ILE A 248 -12.80 -16.62 -21.81
CA ILE A 248 -12.55 -16.05 -23.13
C ILE A 248 -13.59 -16.63 -24.09
N GLN A 249 -14.31 -15.74 -24.78
CA GLN A 249 -15.28 -16.17 -25.80
C GLN A 249 -14.61 -17.04 -26.86
N GLY A 250 -15.24 -18.15 -27.21
CA GLY A 250 -14.66 -19.14 -28.13
C GLY A 250 -13.81 -20.21 -27.43
N PHE A 251 -13.04 -19.85 -26.41
CA PHE A 251 -12.27 -20.80 -25.60
C PHE A 251 -13.12 -21.53 -24.55
N TYR A 252 -14.24 -20.95 -24.18
CA TYR A 252 -15.19 -21.55 -23.23
C TYR A 252 -16.14 -22.52 -23.93
N ASN A 253 -16.33 -23.70 -23.32
CA ASN A 253 -17.27 -24.72 -23.76
C ASN A 253 -18.44 -24.81 -22.78
N PRO A 254 -19.68 -24.43 -23.18
CA PRO A 254 -20.85 -24.46 -22.29
C PRO A 254 -21.32 -25.88 -21.94
N ASP A 255 -20.93 -26.90 -22.69
CA ASP A 255 -21.30 -28.29 -22.37
C ASP A 255 -20.50 -28.87 -21.20
N THR A 256 -19.33 -28.30 -20.92
CA THR A 256 -18.42 -28.77 -19.87
C THR A 256 -18.16 -27.74 -18.77
N ASP A 257 -18.71 -26.55 -18.88
CA ASP A 257 -18.45 -25.39 -18.00
C ASP A 257 -16.93 -25.11 -17.82
N ALA A 258 -16.16 -25.33 -18.89
CA ALA A 258 -14.71 -25.20 -18.87
C ALA A 258 -14.19 -24.49 -20.11
N MET A 259 -13.00 -23.88 -20.00
CA MET A 259 -12.33 -23.23 -21.14
C MET A 259 -11.04 -23.97 -21.49
N VAL A 260 -10.50 -23.70 -22.67
CA VAL A 260 -9.11 -24.02 -22.99
C VAL A 260 -8.20 -23.10 -22.18
N SER A 261 -7.24 -23.69 -21.47
CA SER A 261 -6.25 -22.92 -20.69
C SER A 261 -5.38 -22.07 -21.62
N ASP A 262 -5.22 -20.78 -21.31
CA ASP A 262 -4.41 -19.87 -22.12
C ASP A 262 -3.73 -18.79 -21.30
N THR A 263 -2.80 -18.08 -21.92
CA THR A 263 -2.03 -17.00 -21.32
C THR A 263 -2.73 -15.66 -21.43
N VAL A 264 -2.82 -14.94 -20.32
CA VAL A 264 -3.41 -13.61 -20.24
C VAL A 264 -2.40 -12.66 -19.63
N SER A 265 -2.34 -11.44 -20.13
CA SER A 265 -1.63 -10.32 -19.49
C SER A 265 -2.60 -9.45 -18.71
N VAL A 266 -2.20 -9.10 -17.51
CA VAL A 266 -2.98 -8.27 -16.58
C VAL A 266 -2.18 -7.03 -16.24
N TYR A 267 -2.78 -5.87 -16.42
CA TYR A 267 -2.19 -4.58 -16.10
C TYR A 267 -2.97 -3.92 -14.95
N LEU A 268 -2.24 -3.36 -14.02
CA LEU A 268 -2.79 -2.45 -13.02
C LEU A 268 -2.58 -1.02 -13.50
N ARG A 269 -3.69 -0.30 -13.66
CA ARG A 269 -3.71 1.05 -14.22
C ARG A 269 -4.07 2.08 -13.17
N ASN A 270 -3.50 3.28 -13.32
CA ASN A 270 -3.90 4.45 -12.53
C ASN A 270 -5.39 4.76 -12.78
N THR A 271 -6.05 5.39 -11.81
CA THR A 271 -7.48 5.75 -11.87
C THR A 271 -7.78 7.06 -12.58
N SER A 272 -6.75 7.79 -13.01
CA SER A 272 -6.87 9.07 -13.71
C SER A 272 -6.21 9.01 -15.09
N PRO A 273 -6.81 9.64 -16.11
CA PRO A 273 -6.18 9.74 -17.43
C PRO A 273 -4.75 10.32 -17.34
N PRO A 274 -3.79 9.82 -18.12
CA PRO A 274 -3.91 8.84 -19.21
C PRO A 274 -3.94 7.37 -18.80
N TYR A 275 -4.32 7.02 -17.55
CA TYR A 275 -4.40 5.65 -17.02
C TYR A 275 -3.06 4.91 -17.14
N GLU A 276 -1.99 5.52 -16.64
CA GLU A 276 -0.63 4.96 -16.72
C GLU A 276 -0.55 3.55 -16.13
N ILE A 277 0.26 2.70 -16.75
CA ILE A 277 0.57 1.36 -16.22
C ILE A 277 1.39 1.54 -14.95
N ILE A 278 0.89 1.01 -13.85
CA ILE A 278 1.60 0.97 -12.56
C ILE A 278 2.42 -0.31 -12.44
N ASP A 279 1.82 -1.44 -12.87
CA ASP A 279 2.45 -2.76 -12.88
C ASP A 279 1.76 -3.67 -13.88
N PHE A 280 2.41 -4.79 -14.26
CA PHE A 280 1.81 -5.81 -15.09
C PHE A 280 2.34 -7.20 -14.75
N ALA A 281 1.55 -8.22 -15.01
CA ALA A 281 1.91 -9.62 -14.89
C ALA A 281 1.28 -10.43 -16.01
N THR A 282 1.98 -11.46 -16.48
CA THR A 282 1.48 -12.41 -17.46
C THR A 282 1.44 -13.79 -16.82
N GLY A 283 0.37 -14.52 -17.01
CA GLY A 283 0.16 -15.82 -16.42
C GLY A 283 -0.90 -16.63 -17.15
N VAL A 284 -0.98 -17.90 -16.79
CA VAL A 284 -1.95 -18.83 -17.37
C VAL A 284 -3.24 -18.78 -16.59
N VAL A 285 -4.37 -18.74 -17.31
CA VAL A 285 -5.70 -18.99 -16.80
C VAL A 285 -6.04 -20.44 -17.05
N ASP A 286 -6.48 -21.17 -16.02
CA ASP A 286 -6.74 -22.60 -16.07
C ASP A 286 -8.09 -22.94 -16.72
N LEU A 287 -8.40 -24.23 -16.79
CA LEU A 287 -9.67 -24.74 -17.36
C LEU A 287 -10.94 -24.20 -16.65
N SER A 288 -10.81 -23.76 -15.40
CA SER A 288 -11.91 -23.18 -14.62
C SER A 288 -12.00 -21.66 -14.73
N GLY A 289 -11.14 -21.05 -15.55
CA GLY A 289 -11.05 -19.61 -15.72
C GLY A 289 -10.24 -18.91 -14.60
N GLN A 290 -9.56 -19.65 -13.71
CA GLN A 290 -8.81 -19.07 -12.60
C GLN A 290 -7.37 -18.73 -13.03
N GLY A 291 -6.91 -17.54 -12.63
CA GLY A 291 -5.53 -17.10 -12.76
C GLY A 291 -5.07 -16.36 -11.51
N SER A 292 -3.78 -16.51 -11.17
CA SER A 292 -3.14 -15.81 -10.07
C SER A 292 -1.95 -15.01 -10.58
N PHE A 293 -1.92 -13.70 -10.28
CA PHE A 293 -0.96 -12.75 -10.84
C PHE A 293 -0.31 -11.97 -9.71
N GLU A 294 1.02 -11.90 -9.71
CA GLU A 294 1.82 -11.19 -8.70
C GLU A 294 2.34 -9.85 -9.24
N PHE A 295 2.20 -8.79 -8.44
CA PHE A 295 2.62 -7.44 -8.78
C PHE A 295 3.57 -6.90 -7.71
N LEU A 296 4.71 -6.36 -8.14
CA LEU A 296 5.76 -5.86 -7.26
C LEU A 296 5.62 -4.36 -6.94
N ASN A 297 4.97 -3.59 -7.81
CA ASN A 297 4.86 -2.14 -7.67
C ASN A 297 3.48 -1.68 -7.16
N ALA A 298 2.52 -2.59 -7.05
CA ALA A 298 1.21 -2.28 -6.50
C ALA A 298 1.22 -2.26 -4.96
N VAL A 299 0.40 -1.42 -4.37
CA VAL A 299 0.36 -1.14 -2.93
C VAL A 299 -1.04 -1.37 -2.37
N ASN A 300 -1.14 -1.95 -1.16
CA ASN A 300 -2.41 -2.12 -0.45
C ASN A 300 -3.11 -0.78 -0.21
N GLY A 301 -4.43 -0.77 -0.39
CA GLY A 301 -5.27 0.40 -0.12
C GLY A 301 -5.19 1.52 -1.17
N ILE A 302 -4.53 1.27 -2.30
CA ILE A 302 -4.54 2.16 -3.46
C ILE A 302 -5.49 1.59 -4.52
N ASP A 303 -6.22 2.47 -5.17
CA ASP A 303 -7.17 2.13 -6.24
C ASP A 303 -6.45 1.91 -7.57
N TYR A 304 -6.75 0.78 -8.23
CA TYR A 304 -6.27 0.44 -9.57
C TYR A 304 -7.41 -0.07 -10.43
N TYR A 305 -7.47 0.33 -11.70
CA TYR A 305 -8.20 -0.44 -12.70
C TYR A 305 -7.42 -1.71 -13.05
N ILE A 306 -8.13 -2.84 -13.20
CA ILE A 306 -7.60 -4.09 -13.75
C ILE A 306 -7.90 -4.09 -15.23
N GLN A 307 -6.86 -4.14 -16.07
CA GLN A 307 -6.97 -4.28 -17.51
C GLN A 307 -6.47 -5.66 -17.92
N LEU A 308 -7.22 -6.33 -18.79
CA LEU A 308 -6.90 -7.64 -19.32
C LEU A 308 -6.57 -7.54 -20.82
N GLU A 309 -5.53 -8.25 -21.22
CA GLU A 309 -5.19 -8.45 -22.63
C GLU A 309 -4.99 -9.94 -22.91
N HIS A 310 -5.52 -10.40 -24.02
CA HIS A 310 -5.33 -11.75 -24.54
C HIS A 310 -5.03 -11.65 -26.04
N ARG A 311 -4.32 -12.66 -26.60
CA ARG A 311 -3.73 -12.64 -27.96
C ARG A 311 -4.70 -12.39 -29.11
N ASN A 312 -6.01 -12.57 -28.89
CA ASN A 312 -7.06 -12.39 -29.92
C ASN A 312 -8.35 -11.79 -29.38
N SER A 313 -8.33 -11.20 -28.20
CA SER A 313 -9.49 -10.63 -27.56
C SER A 313 -9.33 -9.11 -27.41
N ILE A 314 -10.44 -8.39 -27.36
CA ILE A 314 -10.39 -6.96 -27.07
C ILE A 314 -9.91 -6.75 -25.63
N GLU A 315 -9.20 -5.66 -25.44
CA GLU A 315 -8.81 -5.17 -24.12
C GLU A 315 -10.04 -4.95 -23.23
N THR A 316 -10.04 -5.52 -22.03
CA THR A 316 -11.17 -5.45 -21.10
C THR A 316 -10.74 -4.89 -19.75
N TRP A 317 -11.51 -3.93 -19.22
CA TRP A 317 -11.20 -3.23 -17.97
C TRP A 317 -12.21 -3.58 -16.88
N SER A 318 -11.77 -3.64 -15.61
CA SER A 318 -12.71 -3.76 -14.48
C SER A 318 -13.68 -2.57 -14.46
N LYS A 319 -14.91 -2.80 -14.02
CA LYS A 319 -15.99 -1.77 -13.99
C LYS A 319 -15.60 -0.55 -13.18
N THR A 320 -14.98 -0.77 -12.04
CA THR A 320 -14.51 0.25 -11.10
C THR A 320 -13.09 -0.07 -10.65
N PRO A 321 -12.36 0.93 -10.14
CA PRO A 321 -11.09 0.66 -9.49
C PRO A 321 -11.22 -0.31 -8.31
N GLN A 322 -10.18 -1.12 -8.10
CA GLN A 322 -10.10 -2.16 -7.10
C GLN A 322 -8.89 -1.95 -6.19
N GLN A 323 -8.95 -2.43 -4.96
CA GLN A 323 -7.87 -2.29 -3.97
C GLN A 323 -7.37 -3.65 -3.49
N PHE A 324 -6.06 -3.78 -3.33
CA PHE A 324 -5.50 -4.89 -2.58
C PHE A 324 -5.66 -4.66 -1.06
N THR A 325 -6.06 -5.72 -0.36
CA THR A 325 -6.17 -5.73 1.10
C THR A 325 -5.39 -6.93 1.64
N ALA A 326 -4.52 -6.71 2.62
CA ALA A 326 -3.63 -7.75 3.15
C ALA A 326 -2.82 -8.49 2.05
N SER A 327 -2.36 -7.73 1.04
CA SER A 327 -1.61 -8.20 -0.14
C SER A 327 -2.39 -9.12 -1.08
N MET A 328 -3.71 -9.15 -0.99
CA MET A 328 -4.57 -9.95 -1.87
C MET A 328 -5.74 -9.13 -2.42
N LEU A 329 -6.15 -9.49 -3.63
CA LEU A 329 -7.37 -9.01 -4.29
C LEU A 329 -7.98 -10.20 -5.04
N SER A 330 -9.31 -10.34 -5.01
CA SER A 330 -10.04 -11.29 -5.86
C SER A 330 -11.02 -10.53 -6.73
N TYR A 331 -11.05 -10.83 -8.03
CA TYR A 331 -11.97 -10.22 -8.98
C TYR A 331 -12.51 -11.25 -9.97
N ASP A 332 -13.83 -11.31 -10.10
CA ASP A 332 -14.52 -12.26 -10.98
C ASP A 332 -15.25 -11.51 -12.11
N PHE A 333 -14.73 -11.63 -13.32
CA PHE A 333 -15.35 -11.02 -14.52
C PHE A 333 -16.55 -11.81 -15.04
N THR A 334 -16.75 -13.07 -14.62
CA THR A 334 -17.67 -14.01 -15.29
C THR A 334 -19.12 -13.91 -14.83
N THR A 335 -19.40 -13.21 -13.75
CA THR A 335 -20.70 -13.21 -13.05
C THR A 335 -21.75 -12.28 -13.68
N ALA A 336 -21.33 -11.22 -14.37
CA ALA A 336 -22.21 -10.27 -15.05
C ALA A 336 -21.42 -9.45 -16.09
N ASN A 337 -22.09 -8.95 -17.15
CA ASN A 337 -21.48 -8.01 -18.10
C ASN A 337 -21.00 -6.72 -17.38
N THR A 338 -21.70 -6.34 -16.32
CA THR A 338 -21.39 -5.16 -15.51
C THR A 338 -20.11 -5.28 -14.67
N GLN A 339 -19.40 -6.40 -14.71
CA GLN A 339 -18.06 -6.53 -14.13
C GLN A 339 -17.00 -5.81 -14.99
N ALA A 340 -17.27 -5.61 -16.28
CA ALA A 340 -16.39 -4.84 -17.15
C ALA A 340 -16.85 -3.39 -17.32
N PHE A 341 -15.92 -2.49 -17.59
CA PHE A 341 -16.21 -1.10 -17.91
C PHE A 341 -17.01 -1.03 -19.24
N GLY A 342 -18.03 -0.17 -19.27
CA GLY A 342 -18.94 -0.09 -20.40
C GLY A 342 -19.86 -1.33 -20.59
N ASP A 343 -19.93 -2.21 -19.58
CA ASP A 343 -20.69 -3.48 -19.64
C ASP A 343 -20.22 -4.40 -20.79
N ASN A 344 -18.93 -4.32 -21.12
CA ASN A 344 -18.32 -4.85 -22.32
C ASN A 344 -17.86 -6.30 -22.16
N MET A 345 -18.83 -7.23 -21.98
CA MET A 345 -18.61 -8.67 -21.86
C MET A 345 -19.59 -9.44 -22.74
N ALA A 346 -19.09 -10.50 -23.37
CA ALA A 346 -19.91 -11.45 -24.11
C ALA A 346 -20.71 -12.35 -23.16
N ASN A 347 -22.02 -12.56 -23.42
CA ASN A 347 -22.72 -13.68 -22.80
C ASN A 347 -22.33 -14.96 -23.55
N ILE A 348 -21.59 -15.84 -22.90
CA ILE A 348 -21.02 -17.07 -23.49
C ILE A 348 -21.75 -18.32 -23.07
N ASP A 349 -22.62 -18.26 -22.05
CA ASP A 349 -23.50 -19.31 -21.63
C ASP A 349 -24.84 -18.70 -21.11
N ALA A 350 -25.93 -19.36 -21.41
CA ALA A 350 -27.28 -18.94 -21.01
C ALA A 350 -27.81 -19.68 -19.78
N SER A 351 -27.22 -20.82 -19.40
CA SER A 351 -27.67 -21.64 -18.26
C SER A 351 -26.60 -22.57 -17.72
N PRO A 352 -25.84 -22.13 -16.68
CA PRO A 352 -25.94 -20.83 -15.99
C PRO A 352 -25.54 -19.66 -16.86
N VAL A 353 -26.01 -18.46 -16.54
CA VAL A 353 -25.60 -17.25 -17.27
C VAL A 353 -24.15 -16.94 -16.91
N ILE A 354 -23.26 -17.00 -17.91
CA ILE A 354 -21.81 -16.78 -17.78
C ILE A 354 -21.35 -15.76 -18.81
N PHE A 355 -20.41 -14.91 -18.41
CA PHE A 355 -19.81 -13.89 -19.26
C PHE A 355 -18.33 -14.15 -19.50
N GLY A 356 -17.85 -13.75 -20.68
CA GLY A 356 -16.45 -13.83 -21.08
C GLY A 356 -16.01 -12.58 -21.83
N ILE A 357 -14.70 -12.36 -21.93
CA ILE A 357 -14.14 -11.30 -22.76
C ILE A 357 -14.36 -11.63 -24.23
N TYR A 358 -14.64 -10.60 -25.06
CA TYR A 358 -14.87 -10.79 -26.50
C TYR A 358 -13.58 -11.18 -27.21
N SER A 359 -13.66 -12.25 -28.04
CA SER A 359 -12.59 -12.62 -28.99
C SER A 359 -12.83 -11.96 -30.36
N GLY A 360 -11.82 -12.02 -31.23
CA GLY A 360 -11.94 -11.59 -32.63
C GLY A 360 -11.04 -10.43 -33.03
N ASP A 361 -10.38 -9.73 -32.08
CA ASP A 361 -9.40 -8.69 -32.38
C ASP A 361 -8.04 -9.35 -32.65
N GLU A 362 -7.89 -9.85 -33.89
CA GLU A 362 -6.71 -10.59 -34.34
C GLU A 362 -5.46 -9.70 -34.40
N ASN A 363 -5.64 -8.47 -34.80
CA ASN A 363 -4.57 -7.51 -35.00
C ASN A 363 -4.30 -6.59 -33.78
N GLN A 364 -5.06 -6.77 -32.69
CA GLN A 364 -4.92 -6.08 -31.41
C GLN A 364 -5.03 -4.52 -31.53
N ASN A 365 -5.92 -4.06 -32.42
CA ASN A 365 -6.15 -2.62 -32.59
C ASN A 365 -7.30 -2.08 -31.70
N GLY A 366 -7.95 -2.94 -30.93
CA GLY A 366 -9.05 -2.61 -30.01
C GLY A 366 -10.42 -2.59 -30.65
N ILE A 367 -10.58 -3.03 -31.90
CA ILE A 367 -11.86 -3.07 -32.63
C ILE A 367 -11.92 -4.38 -33.39
N VAL A 368 -12.99 -5.14 -33.23
CA VAL A 368 -13.23 -6.29 -34.08
C VAL A 368 -13.92 -5.83 -35.34
N ASP A 369 -13.23 -5.84 -36.49
CA ASP A 369 -13.72 -5.33 -37.75
C ASP A 369 -13.47 -6.29 -38.96
N LEU A 370 -13.72 -5.80 -40.17
CA LEU A 370 -13.53 -6.59 -41.38
C LEU A 370 -12.05 -6.98 -41.59
N THR A 371 -11.10 -6.22 -41.09
CA THR A 371 -9.66 -6.52 -41.20
C THR A 371 -9.34 -7.81 -40.47
N ASP A 372 -9.86 -7.97 -39.24
CA ASP A 372 -9.72 -9.18 -38.45
C ASP A 372 -10.34 -10.40 -39.15
N VAL A 373 -11.57 -10.22 -39.64
CA VAL A 373 -12.29 -11.28 -40.43
C VAL A 373 -11.47 -11.72 -41.63
N VAL A 374 -10.85 -10.79 -42.34
CA VAL A 374 -9.99 -11.10 -43.50
C VAL A 374 -8.72 -11.84 -43.07
N ASN A 375 -8.07 -11.40 -42.00
CA ASN A 375 -6.85 -12.04 -41.46
C ASN A 375 -7.14 -13.49 -41.04
N VAL A 376 -8.20 -13.69 -40.25
CA VAL A 376 -8.62 -15.04 -39.81
C VAL A 376 -9.01 -15.90 -40.99
N SER A 377 -9.75 -15.36 -41.98
CA SER A 377 -10.15 -16.09 -43.19
C SER A 377 -8.94 -16.51 -44.04
N ASN A 378 -7.93 -15.65 -44.16
CA ASN A 378 -6.68 -15.98 -44.85
C ASN A 378 -5.95 -17.13 -44.17
N ALA A 379 -5.81 -17.08 -42.81
CA ALA A 379 -5.21 -18.14 -42.02
C ALA A 379 -5.99 -19.47 -42.13
N ALA A 380 -7.34 -19.40 -42.06
CA ALA A 380 -8.21 -20.56 -42.21
C ALA A 380 -8.13 -21.19 -43.59
N SER A 381 -7.96 -20.40 -44.68
CA SER A 381 -7.89 -20.89 -46.06
C SER A 381 -6.72 -21.85 -46.31
N ILE A 382 -5.67 -21.75 -45.46
CA ILE A 382 -4.49 -22.61 -45.53
C ILE A 382 -4.35 -23.53 -44.31
N PHE A 383 -5.41 -23.61 -43.46
CA PHE A 383 -5.46 -24.42 -42.26
C PHE A 383 -4.22 -24.18 -41.36
N THR A 384 -3.96 -22.90 -41.05
CA THR A 384 -2.85 -22.54 -40.17
C THR A 384 -3.01 -23.20 -38.82
N ASN A 385 -1.94 -23.78 -38.27
CA ASN A 385 -1.98 -24.49 -37.01
C ASN A 385 -1.07 -23.83 -35.97
N GLY A 386 -1.35 -24.07 -34.71
CA GLY A 386 -0.51 -23.67 -33.57
C GLY A 386 -1.05 -22.50 -32.80
N TYR A 387 -0.25 -22.03 -31.84
CA TYR A 387 -0.59 -20.94 -30.93
C TYR A 387 -0.45 -19.58 -31.64
N ILE A 388 -1.51 -19.16 -32.34
CA ILE A 388 -1.55 -17.93 -33.14
C ILE A 388 -2.78 -17.09 -32.83
N SER A 389 -2.76 -15.80 -33.16
CA SER A 389 -3.85 -14.86 -32.94
C SER A 389 -5.13 -15.21 -33.70
N ALA A 390 -5.03 -15.86 -34.87
CA ALA A 390 -6.16 -16.26 -35.68
C ALA A 390 -6.96 -17.47 -35.16
N ASP A 391 -6.41 -18.23 -34.19
CA ASP A 391 -7.11 -19.33 -33.52
C ASP A 391 -7.98 -18.75 -32.37
N MET A 392 -9.27 -18.54 -32.65
CA MET A 392 -10.21 -17.86 -31.76
C MET A 392 -10.87 -18.77 -30.73
N ASN A 393 -10.73 -20.09 -30.91
CA ASN A 393 -11.34 -21.09 -30.01
C ASN A 393 -10.29 -21.89 -29.21
N GLY A 394 -9.02 -21.71 -29.50
CA GLY A 394 -7.90 -22.34 -28.77
C GLY A 394 -7.70 -23.82 -29.06
N ASP A 395 -8.23 -24.34 -30.17
CA ASP A 395 -8.05 -25.74 -30.58
C ASP A 395 -6.77 -25.99 -31.39
N ASN A 396 -5.98 -24.94 -31.61
CA ASN A 396 -4.74 -24.90 -32.39
C ASN A 396 -4.93 -25.11 -33.91
N ILE A 397 -6.12 -24.94 -34.42
CA ILE A 397 -6.42 -25.04 -35.88
C ILE A 397 -7.25 -23.81 -36.25
N THR A 398 -6.77 -23.00 -37.18
CA THR A 398 -7.63 -21.91 -37.68
C THR A 398 -8.50 -22.45 -38.81
N ASP A 399 -9.81 -22.42 -38.56
CA ASP A 399 -10.81 -22.91 -39.53
C ASP A 399 -12.09 -22.05 -39.57
N LEU A 400 -13.20 -22.62 -40.02
CA LEU A 400 -14.48 -21.90 -40.12
C LEU A 400 -15.04 -21.45 -38.77
N SER A 401 -14.77 -22.18 -37.70
CA SER A 401 -15.27 -21.83 -36.35
C SER A 401 -14.69 -20.49 -35.87
N ASP A 402 -13.43 -20.22 -36.19
CA ASP A 402 -12.74 -18.97 -35.84
C ASP A 402 -13.27 -17.79 -36.66
N ILE A 403 -13.52 -18.01 -37.94
CA ILE A 403 -14.14 -17.00 -38.81
C ILE A 403 -15.52 -16.63 -38.29
N VAL A 404 -16.34 -17.59 -37.82
CA VAL A 404 -17.68 -17.35 -37.31
C VAL A 404 -17.62 -16.48 -36.03
N ILE A 405 -16.74 -16.76 -35.10
CA ILE A 405 -16.56 -15.96 -33.87
C ILE A 405 -16.23 -14.51 -34.24
N THR A 406 -15.20 -14.32 -35.07
CA THR A 406 -14.74 -13.00 -35.50
C THR A 406 -15.82 -12.23 -36.27
N SER A 407 -16.49 -12.89 -37.22
CA SER A 407 -17.56 -12.26 -38.04
C SER A 407 -18.78 -11.83 -37.21
N ASN A 408 -19.17 -12.62 -36.21
CA ASN A 408 -20.26 -12.28 -35.31
C ASN A 408 -19.93 -11.03 -34.50
N ASN A 409 -18.71 -10.94 -33.94
CA ASN A 409 -18.30 -9.79 -33.16
C ASN A 409 -18.04 -8.54 -34.02
N ALA A 410 -17.50 -8.70 -35.22
CA ALA A 410 -17.37 -7.61 -36.20
C ALA A 410 -18.75 -7.03 -36.59
N SER A 411 -19.74 -7.91 -36.82
CA SER A 411 -21.11 -7.47 -37.15
C SER A 411 -21.82 -6.80 -35.96
N ALA A 412 -21.42 -7.10 -34.74
CA ALA A 412 -21.92 -6.49 -33.51
C ALA A 412 -21.14 -5.22 -33.13
N PHE A 413 -20.15 -4.79 -33.93
CA PHE A 413 -19.30 -3.62 -33.68
C PHE A 413 -18.58 -3.68 -32.32
N VAL A 414 -18.09 -4.84 -31.97
CA VAL A 414 -17.35 -5.04 -30.69
C VAL A 414 -16.05 -4.22 -30.72
N ALA A 415 -15.88 -3.40 -29.71
CA ALA A 415 -14.69 -2.56 -29.55
C ALA A 415 -14.33 -2.38 -28.07
N VAL A 416 -13.09 -2.00 -27.82
CA VAL A 416 -12.64 -1.66 -26.47
C VAL A 416 -13.44 -0.50 -25.88
N VAL A 417 -13.75 -0.57 -24.58
CA VAL A 417 -14.35 0.52 -23.80
C VAL A 417 -13.48 0.77 -22.59
N ILE A 418 -12.91 1.97 -22.54
CA ILE A 418 -11.99 2.40 -21.46
C ILE A 418 -12.68 3.34 -20.48
N PRO A 419 -12.19 3.44 -19.21
CA PRO A 419 -12.73 4.34 -18.19
C PRO A 419 -12.71 5.83 -18.55
#